data_62fe4601bfbfddca4c2529fcdc3c3eb4
#
_entry.id   62fe4601bfbfddca4c2529fcdc3c3eb4
#
_cell.length_a   1.000
_cell.length_b   1.000
_cell.length_c   1.000
_cell.angle_alpha   90.00
_cell.angle_beta   90.00
_cell.angle_gamma   90.00
#
_symmetry.space_group_name_H-M   'P 1'
#
loop_
_entity.id
_entity.type
_entity.pdbx_description
1 polymer ?
#
loop_
_entity_poly.entity_id
_entity_poly.type
_entity_poly.pdbx_seq_one_letter_code
_entity_poly.pdbx_strand_id
1 'polypeptide(L)'
;MRLMRTPLIATAVAIAIATTLTGVAVAARVLNVRDEGHLRFVTSDGSELIDEGPATGTVPGKVRVHFVYDGEPAVSARFTIYGHGGSISGKAKGRLSNPTSPDPSFRGAFQITGGSGSYIHIHGTGELFGVFDRRGSNKYGLVVQTIGKLPY
;
A
#
# COMPACT_ATOMS: atom_id res chain seq x y z
N MET A 1 84.88 -22.26 28.37
CA MET A 1 83.95 -21.19 28.72
C MET A 1 82.86 -21.15 27.64
N ARG A 2 81.69 -21.80 27.89
CA ARG A 2 80.56 -21.90 26.94
C ARG A 2 79.46 -21.01 27.42
N LEU A 3 79.14 -19.95 26.65
CA LEU A 3 78.01 -19.04 26.88
C LEU A 3 76.77 -19.68 26.40
N MET A 4 75.84 -20.02 27.35
CA MET A 4 74.49 -20.42 27.07
C MET A 4 73.65 -19.21 26.65
N ARG A 5 73.14 -19.24 25.43
CA ARG A 5 72.12 -18.26 24.95
C ARG A 5 70.77 -18.78 25.28
N THR A 6 70.06 -18.06 26.11
CA THR A 6 68.62 -18.32 26.43
C THR A 6 67.76 -17.70 25.32
N PRO A 7 66.76 -18.44 24.75
CA PRO A 7 65.80 -17.82 23.80
C PRO A 7 64.68 -17.13 24.57
N LEU A 8 64.45 -15.87 24.22
CA LEU A 8 63.29 -15.08 24.64
C LEU A 8 62.06 -15.59 23.86
N ILE A 9 61.08 -16.14 24.57
CA ILE A 9 59.78 -16.48 24.02
C ILE A 9 58.92 -15.23 24.10
N ALA A 10 58.62 -14.62 22.95
CA ALA A 10 57.70 -13.52 22.83
C ALA A 10 56.27 -14.08 22.72
N THR A 11 55.50 -13.95 23.80
CA THR A 11 54.07 -14.36 23.81
C THR A 11 53.25 -13.22 23.19
N ALA A 12 52.79 -13.39 21.96
CA ALA A 12 51.86 -12.48 21.30
C ALA A 12 50.44 -12.73 21.85
N VAL A 13 49.94 -11.79 22.63
CA VAL A 13 48.53 -11.79 23.07
C VAL A 13 47.68 -11.17 21.94
N ALA A 14 46.94 -12.02 21.22
CA ALA A 14 45.95 -11.59 20.26
C ALA A 14 44.67 -11.19 20.98
N ILE A 15 44.39 -9.88 21.08
CA ILE A 15 43.12 -9.37 21.59
C ILE A 15 42.11 -9.42 20.43
N ALA A 16 41.22 -10.43 20.45
CA ALA A 16 40.07 -10.50 19.55
C ALA A 16 39.02 -9.52 20.03
N ILE A 17 38.88 -8.39 19.35
CA ILE A 17 37.75 -7.45 19.55
C ILE A 17 36.57 -8.01 18.83
N ALA A 18 35.68 -8.70 19.57
CA ALA A 18 34.36 -9.09 19.06
C ALA A 18 33.45 -7.85 19.01
N THR A 19 33.33 -7.22 17.83
CA THR A 19 32.32 -6.20 17.57
C THR A 19 30.94 -6.88 17.47
N THR A 20 30.20 -6.89 18.57
CA THR A 20 28.80 -7.27 18.55
C THR A 20 28.03 -6.16 17.83
N LEU A 21 27.68 -6.38 16.57
CA LEU A 21 26.68 -5.60 15.84
C LEU A 21 25.32 -5.86 16.51
N THR A 22 24.96 -5.02 17.49
CA THR A 22 23.59 -4.94 17.98
C THR A 22 22.76 -4.32 16.87
N GLY A 23 22.19 -5.16 16.02
CA GLY A 23 21.16 -4.76 15.07
C GLY A 23 19.98 -4.21 15.86
N VAL A 24 19.79 -2.89 15.83
CA VAL A 24 18.57 -2.27 16.34
C VAL A 24 17.43 -2.74 15.44
N ALA A 25 16.64 -3.70 15.93
CA ALA A 25 15.41 -4.09 15.26
C ALA A 25 14.47 -2.87 15.30
N VAL A 26 14.38 -2.14 14.20
CA VAL A 26 13.36 -1.11 14.04
C VAL A 26 12.02 -1.85 13.98
N ALA A 27 11.21 -1.70 15.00
CA ALA A 27 9.88 -2.27 15.02
C ALA A 27 9.11 -1.72 13.81
N ALA A 28 8.69 -2.61 12.92
CA ALA A 28 7.88 -2.23 11.77
C ALA A 28 6.59 -1.55 12.28
N ARG A 29 6.37 -0.33 11.84
CA ARG A 29 5.13 0.39 12.12
C ARG A 29 4.04 -0.19 11.24
N VAL A 30 2.83 -0.28 11.78
CA VAL A 30 1.66 -0.79 11.05
C VAL A 30 0.59 0.28 11.03
N LEU A 31 0.18 0.69 9.84
CA LEU A 31 -0.95 1.56 9.62
C LEU A 31 -2.22 0.69 9.47
N ASN A 32 -3.15 0.82 10.41
CA ASN A 32 -4.47 0.20 10.30
C ASN A 32 -5.35 1.11 9.46
N VAL A 33 -5.53 0.74 8.20
CA VAL A 33 -6.29 1.55 7.24
C VAL A 33 -7.78 1.26 7.39
N ARG A 34 -8.54 2.34 7.47
CA ARG A 34 -10.00 2.37 7.32
C ARG A 34 -10.35 3.69 6.63
N ASP A 35 -10.50 3.61 5.32
CA ASP A 35 -10.74 4.80 4.49
C ASP A 35 -12.00 4.63 3.66
N GLU A 36 -12.60 5.77 3.32
CA GLU A 36 -13.75 5.87 2.43
C GLU A 36 -13.46 6.88 1.33
N GLY A 37 -13.59 6.45 0.07
CA GLY A 37 -13.44 7.28 -1.11
C GLY A 37 -14.79 7.58 -1.74
N HIS A 38 -15.03 8.85 -2.06
CA HIS A 38 -16.20 9.31 -2.79
C HIS A 38 -15.76 9.79 -4.18
N LEU A 39 -16.00 8.96 -5.19
CA LEU A 39 -15.46 9.13 -6.52
C LEU A 39 -16.52 9.56 -7.52
N ARG A 40 -16.09 10.35 -8.49
CA ARG A 40 -16.90 10.72 -9.67
C ARG A 40 -16.10 10.45 -10.93
N PHE A 41 -16.79 10.10 -11.97
CA PHE A 41 -16.22 9.95 -13.30
C PHE A 41 -15.57 11.26 -13.76
N VAL A 42 -14.37 11.17 -14.30
CA VAL A 42 -13.61 12.27 -14.86
C VAL A 42 -13.50 12.14 -16.37
N THR A 43 -13.03 10.98 -16.84
CA THR A 43 -12.82 10.70 -18.25
C THR A 43 -12.69 9.21 -18.51
N SER A 44 -12.65 8.83 -19.78
CA SER A 44 -12.26 7.49 -20.22
C SER A 44 -11.09 7.58 -21.18
N ASP A 45 -10.21 6.60 -21.12
CA ASP A 45 -9.09 6.43 -22.03
C ASP A 45 -9.09 4.98 -22.54
N GLY A 46 -9.59 4.79 -23.75
CA GLY A 46 -9.80 3.46 -24.31
C GLY A 46 -10.76 2.62 -23.48
N SER A 47 -10.27 1.52 -22.90
CA SER A 47 -11.01 0.62 -22.03
C SER A 47 -10.96 0.99 -20.55
N GLU A 48 -10.20 2.03 -20.18
CA GLU A 48 -10.07 2.48 -18.81
C GLU A 48 -11.06 3.60 -18.48
N LEU A 49 -11.72 3.52 -17.34
CA LEU A 49 -12.49 4.61 -16.74
C LEU A 49 -11.68 5.24 -15.63
N ILE A 50 -11.64 6.56 -15.61
CA ILE A 50 -10.89 7.31 -14.61
C ILE A 50 -11.88 8.05 -13.70
N ASP A 51 -11.84 7.69 -12.42
CA ASP A 51 -12.64 8.30 -11.37
C ASP A 51 -11.72 9.01 -10.37
N GLU A 52 -12.16 10.15 -9.86
CA GLU A 52 -11.44 10.91 -8.85
C GLU A 52 -12.39 11.44 -7.77
N GLY A 53 -11.83 11.63 -6.57
CA GLY A 53 -12.57 12.30 -5.52
C GLY A 53 -11.83 12.34 -4.18
N PRO A 54 -12.47 12.86 -3.14
CA PRO A 54 -11.90 12.89 -1.81
C PRO A 54 -11.88 11.48 -1.20
N ALA A 55 -10.81 11.21 -0.43
CA ALA A 55 -10.72 10.12 0.51
C ALA A 55 -10.72 10.66 1.93
N THR A 56 -11.43 10.00 2.84
CA THR A 56 -11.48 10.30 4.26
C THR A 56 -11.13 9.07 5.07
N GLY A 57 -10.66 9.25 6.30
CA GLY A 57 -10.27 8.15 7.18
C GLY A 57 -8.82 8.24 7.63
N THR A 58 -8.11 7.13 7.56
CA THR A 58 -6.72 6.99 8.03
C THR A 58 -5.72 7.71 7.14
N VAL A 59 -5.97 7.71 5.81
CA VAL A 59 -5.15 8.41 4.81
C VAL A 59 -6.03 9.40 4.04
N PRO A 60 -6.37 10.53 4.66
CA PRO A 60 -7.21 11.52 4.02
C PRO A 60 -6.48 12.20 2.87
N GLY A 61 -7.21 12.50 1.80
CA GLY A 61 -6.63 13.16 0.63
C GLY A 61 -7.49 13.09 -0.61
N LYS A 62 -6.85 13.12 -1.77
CA LYS A 62 -7.49 12.92 -3.08
C LYS A 62 -7.14 11.52 -3.58
N VAL A 63 -8.12 10.77 -4.03
CA VAL A 63 -7.90 9.48 -4.68
C VAL A 63 -8.23 9.56 -6.16
N ARG A 64 -7.40 8.91 -6.98
CA ARG A 64 -7.60 8.69 -8.40
C ARG A 64 -7.57 7.21 -8.69
N VAL A 65 -8.56 6.72 -9.39
CA VAL A 65 -8.72 5.31 -9.73
C VAL A 65 -8.87 5.15 -11.23
N HIS A 66 -8.13 4.21 -11.79
CA HIS A 66 -8.24 3.74 -13.16
C HIS A 66 -8.89 2.36 -13.14
N PHE A 67 -10.11 2.25 -13.57
CA PHE A 67 -10.83 0.99 -13.68
C PHE A 67 -10.62 0.36 -15.05
N VAL A 68 -10.40 -0.94 -15.06
CA VAL A 68 -10.38 -1.77 -16.25
C VAL A 68 -11.47 -2.81 -16.11
N TYR A 69 -12.34 -2.86 -17.10
CA TYR A 69 -13.38 -3.90 -17.17
C TYR A 69 -12.84 -5.06 -18.00
N ASP A 70 -12.44 -6.13 -17.33
CA ASP A 70 -11.90 -7.35 -17.95
C ASP A 70 -13.01 -8.33 -18.39
N GLY A 71 -14.23 -7.85 -18.47
CA GLY A 71 -15.44 -8.65 -18.67
C GLY A 71 -16.20 -8.87 -17.36
N GLU A 72 -17.50 -8.56 -17.37
CA GLU A 72 -18.33 -8.77 -16.19
C GLU A 72 -18.33 -10.24 -15.75
N PRO A 73 -18.29 -10.51 -14.44
CA PRO A 73 -18.42 -9.59 -13.31
C PRO A 73 -17.08 -9.13 -12.70
N ALA A 74 -15.95 -9.39 -13.34
CA ALA A 74 -14.64 -9.03 -12.82
C ALA A 74 -14.34 -7.55 -13.07
N VAL A 75 -13.76 -6.88 -12.07
CA VAL A 75 -13.30 -5.50 -12.13
C VAL A 75 -11.88 -5.44 -11.57
N SER A 76 -10.97 -4.85 -12.31
CA SER A 76 -9.65 -4.53 -11.83
C SER A 76 -9.42 -3.02 -11.83
N ALA A 77 -8.54 -2.55 -10.95
CA ALA A 77 -8.24 -1.14 -10.85
C ALA A 77 -6.79 -0.90 -10.44
N ARG A 78 -6.27 0.26 -10.84
CA ARG A 78 -5.07 0.89 -10.27
C ARG A 78 -5.50 2.14 -9.57
N PHE A 79 -4.96 2.41 -8.39
CA PHE A 79 -5.32 3.62 -7.64
C PHE A 79 -4.09 4.32 -7.09
N THR A 80 -4.24 5.61 -6.88
CA THR A 80 -3.29 6.43 -6.13
C THR A 80 -4.06 7.36 -5.19
N ILE A 81 -3.67 7.35 -3.92
CA ILE A 81 -4.16 8.26 -2.89
C ILE A 81 -3.07 9.31 -2.68
N TYR A 82 -3.40 10.57 -2.89
CA TYR A 82 -2.55 11.73 -2.65
C TYR A 82 -2.89 12.31 -1.29
N GLY A 83 -2.20 11.83 -0.27
CA GLY A 83 -2.41 12.25 1.12
C GLY A 83 -1.45 13.36 1.56
N HIS A 84 -1.63 13.81 2.79
CA HIS A 84 -0.69 14.73 3.42
C HIS A 84 0.65 14.01 3.65
N GLY A 85 1.72 14.53 3.10
CA GLY A 85 3.06 13.98 3.27
C GLY A 85 3.49 12.94 2.24
N GLY A 86 2.69 12.63 1.23
CA GLY A 86 3.07 11.71 0.16
C GLY A 86 1.90 11.04 -0.53
N SER A 87 2.20 10.00 -1.30
CA SER A 87 1.19 9.22 -2.00
C SER A 87 1.30 7.72 -1.71
N ILE A 88 0.19 7.02 -1.87
CA ILE A 88 0.11 5.55 -1.79
C ILE A 88 -0.49 5.06 -3.10
N SER A 89 0.17 4.13 -3.76
CA SER A 89 -0.33 3.53 -5.00
C SER A 89 -0.56 2.04 -4.83
N GLY A 90 -1.54 1.51 -5.53
CA GLY A 90 -1.89 0.11 -5.43
C GLY A 90 -2.70 -0.39 -6.62
N LYS A 91 -2.95 -1.69 -6.55
CA LYS A 91 -3.85 -2.41 -7.48
C LYS A 91 -4.98 -3.01 -6.67
N ALA A 92 -6.16 -3.09 -7.29
CA ALA A 92 -7.33 -3.71 -6.70
C ALA A 92 -7.95 -4.68 -7.70
N LYS A 93 -8.55 -5.73 -7.17
CA LYS A 93 -9.39 -6.65 -7.95
C LYS A 93 -10.67 -6.92 -7.17
N GLY A 94 -11.78 -6.86 -7.85
CA GLY A 94 -13.08 -7.08 -7.25
C GLY A 94 -14.03 -7.85 -8.18
N ARG A 95 -15.19 -8.17 -7.64
CA ARG A 95 -16.25 -8.83 -8.35
C ARG A 95 -17.56 -8.09 -8.10
N LEU A 96 -18.24 -7.74 -9.19
CA LEU A 96 -19.57 -7.13 -9.14
C LEU A 96 -20.59 -8.13 -8.62
N SER A 97 -21.45 -7.66 -7.74
CA SER A 97 -22.70 -8.31 -7.34
C SER A 97 -23.85 -7.55 -7.99
N ASN A 98 -24.80 -8.30 -8.55
CA ASN A 98 -25.96 -7.72 -9.24
C ASN A 98 -25.58 -6.70 -10.33
N PRO A 99 -24.82 -7.10 -11.36
CA PRO A 99 -24.30 -6.17 -12.37
C PRO A 99 -25.39 -5.44 -13.16
N THR A 100 -26.60 -6.00 -13.22
CA THR A 100 -27.79 -5.40 -13.85
C THR A 100 -28.55 -4.43 -12.94
N SER A 101 -28.17 -4.33 -11.65
CA SER A 101 -28.75 -3.37 -10.73
C SER A 101 -28.40 -1.94 -11.14
N PRO A 102 -29.28 -0.96 -10.87
CA PRO A 102 -28.90 0.45 -11.00
C PRO A 102 -27.81 0.86 -10.01
N ASP A 103 -27.68 0.15 -8.90
CA ASP A 103 -26.66 0.39 -7.87
C ASP A 103 -25.88 -0.92 -7.61
N PRO A 104 -25.06 -1.40 -8.56
CA PRO A 104 -24.30 -2.61 -8.36
C PRO A 104 -23.22 -2.40 -7.31
N SER A 105 -23.04 -3.37 -6.44
CA SER A 105 -21.96 -3.38 -5.47
C SER A 105 -20.81 -4.28 -5.93
N PHE A 106 -19.63 -4.07 -5.38
CA PHE A 106 -18.49 -4.98 -5.57
C PHE A 106 -17.76 -5.20 -4.26
N ARG A 107 -17.13 -6.36 -4.17
CA ARG A 107 -16.19 -6.71 -3.12
C ARG A 107 -14.90 -7.18 -3.74
N GLY A 108 -13.81 -6.96 -3.04
CA GLY A 108 -12.51 -7.38 -3.52
C GLY A 108 -11.39 -7.16 -2.53
N ALA A 109 -10.19 -7.21 -3.08
CA ALA A 109 -8.97 -6.99 -2.32
C ALA A 109 -8.09 -5.97 -3.04
N PHE A 110 -7.25 -5.29 -2.27
CA PHE A 110 -6.21 -4.43 -2.81
C PHE A 110 -4.83 -4.84 -2.33
N GLN A 111 -3.83 -4.46 -3.09
CA GLN A 111 -2.42 -4.60 -2.78
C GLN A 111 -1.72 -3.27 -3.03
N ILE A 112 -0.96 -2.81 -2.04
CA ILE A 112 -0.10 -1.64 -2.19
C ILE A 112 1.12 -2.03 -3.03
N THR A 113 1.41 -1.24 -4.04
CA THR A 113 2.54 -1.43 -4.96
C THR A 113 3.64 -0.41 -4.78
N GLY A 114 3.39 0.66 -4.02
CA GLY A 114 4.38 1.67 -3.71
C GLY A 114 3.80 2.86 -2.98
N GLY A 115 4.70 3.70 -2.51
CA GLY A 115 4.38 4.96 -1.85
C GLY A 115 5.48 5.99 -2.04
N SER A 116 5.20 7.23 -1.67
CA SER A 116 6.17 8.34 -1.69
C SER A 116 6.10 9.14 -0.40
N GLY A 117 7.13 9.97 -0.17
CA GLY A 117 7.19 10.81 1.03
C GLY A 117 7.17 9.97 2.31
N SER A 118 6.25 10.29 3.21
CA SER A 118 6.09 9.55 4.48
C SER A 118 5.64 8.09 4.30
N TYR A 119 5.23 7.70 3.10
CA TYR A 119 4.72 6.36 2.76
C TYR A 119 5.69 5.55 1.89
N ILE A 120 6.95 5.97 1.77
CA ILE A 120 7.93 5.36 0.83
C ILE A 120 8.14 3.84 1.03
N HIS A 121 7.97 3.35 2.24
CA HIS A 121 8.14 1.92 2.58
C HIS A 121 6.83 1.17 2.80
N ILE A 122 5.69 1.84 2.54
CA ILE A 122 4.38 1.23 2.77
C ILE A 122 4.16 0.05 1.81
N HIS A 123 3.63 -1.03 2.35
CA HIS A 123 3.26 -2.22 1.59
C HIS A 123 2.11 -2.94 2.29
N GLY A 124 1.60 -3.99 1.69
CA GLY A 124 0.56 -4.81 2.30
C GLY A 124 -0.68 -4.94 1.43
N THR A 125 -1.70 -5.53 2.02
CA THR A 125 -2.96 -5.86 1.36
C THR A 125 -4.14 -5.51 2.27
N GLY A 126 -5.31 -5.43 1.68
CA GLY A 126 -6.54 -5.25 2.42
C GLY A 126 -7.76 -5.62 1.59
N GLU A 127 -8.91 -5.42 2.17
CA GLU A 127 -10.21 -5.65 1.55
C GLU A 127 -10.84 -4.33 1.14
N LEU A 128 -11.68 -4.39 0.13
CA LEU A 128 -12.47 -3.26 -0.33
C LEU A 128 -13.90 -3.68 -0.61
N PHE A 129 -14.79 -2.72 -0.43
CA PHE A 129 -16.20 -2.80 -0.77
C PHE A 129 -16.59 -1.50 -1.44
N GLY A 130 -17.40 -1.56 -2.50
CA GLY A 130 -17.89 -0.37 -3.18
C GLY A 130 -19.28 -0.52 -3.72
N VAL A 131 -19.92 0.62 -3.97
CA VAL A 131 -21.23 0.72 -4.59
C VAL A 131 -21.19 1.77 -5.68
N PHE A 132 -21.61 1.40 -6.88
CA PHE A 132 -21.80 2.34 -7.98
C PHE A 132 -23.22 2.93 -7.92
N ASP A 133 -23.36 4.22 -8.15
CA ASP A 133 -24.63 4.91 -8.39
C ASP A 133 -24.78 5.19 -9.89
N ARG A 134 -25.37 4.27 -10.63
CA ARG A 134 -25.65 4.43 -12.06
C ARG A 134 -26.84 5.36 -12.34
N ARG A 135 -27.65 5.66 -11.33
CA ARG A 135 -28.82 6.55 -11.47
C ARG A 135 -28.43 8.01 -11.49
N GLY A 136 -27.20 8.34 -11.05
CA GLY A 136 -26.76 9.70 -10.91
C GLY A 136 -27.53 10.48 -9.82
N SER A 137 -28.10 9.75 -8.85
CA SER A 137 -28.85 10.33 -7.74
C SER A 137 -27.94 10.99 -6.71
N ASN A 138 -26.67 10.58 -6.66
CA ASN A 138 -25.67 11.13 -5.77
C ASN A 138 -24.67 12.01 -6.53
N LYS A 139 -24.08 12.95 -5.80
CA LYS A 139 -22.98 13.77 -6.32
C LYS A 139 -21.76 12.93 -6.75
N TYR A 140 -21.60 11.75 -6.17
CA TYR A 140 -20.52 10.82 -6.42
C TYR A 140 -21.08 9.54 -7.02
N GLY A 141 -20.56 9.13 -8.19
CA GLY A 141 -21.00 7.92 -8.89
C GLY A 141 -20.47 6.62 -8.28
N LEU A 142 -19.52 6.72 -7.33
CA LEU A 142 -18.91 5.56 -6.68
C LEU A 142 -18.48 5.90 -5.26
N VAL A 143 -18.85 5.04 -4.33
CA VAL A 143 -18.32 5.06 -2.96
C VAL A 143 -17.55 3.78 -2.72
N VAL A 144 -16.33 3.88 -2.21
CA VAL A 144 -15.45 2.74 -1.91
C VAL A 144 -14.97 2.83 -0.47
N GLN A 145 -15.13 1.75 0.27
CA GLN A 145 -14.58 1.57 1.61
C GLN A 145 -13.41 0.58 1.56
N THR A 146 -12.35 0.86 2.30
CA THR A 146 -11.16 0.02 2.39
C THR A 146 -10.79 -0.27 3.83
N ILE A 147 -10.36 -1.49 4.10
CA ILE A 147 -9.87 -1.93 5.40
C ILE A 147 -8.59 -2.75 5.17
N GLY A 148 -7.52 -2.43 5.89
CA GLY A 148 -6.26 -3.14 5.74
C GLY A 148 -5.27 -2.88 6.87
N LYS A 149 -4.20 -3.67 6.87
CA LYS A 149 -3.03 -3.48 7.72
C LYS A 149 -1.82 -3.30 6.83
N LEU A 150 -1.22 -2.14 6.85
CA LEU A 150 -0.12 -1.75 5.97
C LEU A 150 1.13 -1.50 6.81
N PRO A 151 2.09 -2.42 6.83
CA PRO A 151 3.43 -2.18 7.36
C PRO A 151 4.15 -1.08 6.58
N TYR A 152 5.01 -0.29 7.28
CA TYR A 152 5.84 0.75 6.67
C TYR A 152 7.06 1.12 7.53
#